data_035ea1be038ee8c4525ab1469748331e
#
_entry.id   035ea1be038ee8c4525ab1469748331e
#
_cell.length_a   1.000
_cell.length_b   1.000
_cell.length_c   1.000
_cell.angle_alpha   90.00
_cell.angle_beta   90.00
_cell.angle_gamma   90.00
#
_symmetry.space_group_name_H-M   'P 1'
#
loop_
_entity.id
_entity.type
_entity.pdbx_description
1 polymer ?
#
loop_
_entity_poly.entity_id
_entity_poly.type
_entity_poly.pdbx_seq_one_letter_code
_entity_poly.pdbx_strand_id
1 'polypeptide(L)'
;KGKYKGESRITPSCARIIYEYYGGKERFPNFDDLMEAVDKVDSGNLTRDEILNPQGWILIGFLMDPRTGLGRFRNFTISNYQLMEKLLKCCAYMSTDEILAMPDIQERIKLYNEQTEKFKEMVRKYTRVEGDVIITDLRGVSPIYTGNRFLIYSLYPEQNISCWIVDGKGGKGCSCAVGYSILNRTSRVNVGSLMLKYGGGGHMAVGTCQFPDDQMEEKVPQLLNELVNYDKLYNPVK
;
A
#
# COMPACT_ATOMS: atom_id res chain seq x y z
N LYS A 1 -32.07 8.58 -12.16
CA LYS A 1 -32.24 7.26 -11.56
C LYS A 1 -32.25 6.22 -12.69
N GLY A 2 -31.41 5.16 -12.64
CA GLY A 2 -31.50 4.01 -13.54
C GLY A 2 -30.62 4.02 -14.78
N LYS A 3 -29.70 4.97 -14.96
CA LYS A 3 -28.84 5.06 -16.15
C LYS A 3 -27.57 4.17 -16.07
N TYR A 4 -27.19 3.77 -14.85
CA TYR A 4 -26.01 2.92 -14.62
C TYR A 4 -26.39 1.72 -13.75
N LYS A 5 -25.89 0.54 -14.11
CA LYS A 5 -25.95 -0.66 -13.26
C LYS A 5 -24.75 -0.60 -12.30
N GLY A 6 -24.98 -0.86 -11.03
CA GLY A 6 -23.93 -0.86 -10.02
C GLY A 6 -24.41 -1.58 -8.76
N GLU A 7 -23.46 -2.06 -7.99
CA GLU A 7 -23.67 -2.69 -6.69
C GLU A 7 -22.75 -2.04 -5.67
N SER A 8 -23.24 -1.83 -4.46
CA SER A 8 -22.44 -1.33 -3.33
C SER A 8 -22.72 -2.19 -2.12
N ARG A 9 -21.70 -2.95 -1.70
CA ARG A 9 -21.73 -3.77 -0.49
C ARG A 9 -20.32 -3.90 0.09
N ILE A 10 -20.21 -4.28 1.35
CA ILE A 10 -18.93 -4.53 1.99
C ILE A 10 -18.36 -5.85 1.45
N THR A 11 -17.21 -5.76 0.78
CA THR A 11 -16.45 -6.90 0.27
C THR A 11 -14.97 -6.64 0.47
N PRO A 12 -14.09 -7.67 0.48
CA PRO A 12 -12.66 -7.48 0.61
C PRO A 12 -12.05 -6.67 -0.54
N SER A 13 -12.61 -6.78 -1.75
CA SER A 13 -12.15 -6.02 -2.92
C SER A 13 -13.31 -5.65 -3.86
N CYS A 14 -13.15 -4.61 -4.67
CA CYS A 14 -14.08 -4.31 -5.76
C CYS A 14 -14.07 -5.41 -6.82
N ALA A 15 -12.95 -6.09 -7.03
CA ALA A 15 -12.82 -7.20 -7.95
C ALA A 15 -13.75 -8.36 -7.56
N ARG A 16 -13.96 -8.60 -6.26
CA ARG A 16 -14.89 -9.61 -5.74
C ARG A 16 -16.32 -9.37 -6.22
N ILE A 17 -16.80 -8.13 -6.18
CA ILE A 17 -18.15 -7.76 -6.66
C ILE A 17 -18.27 -8.06 -8.15
N ILE A 18 -17.26 -7.68 -8.94
CA ILE A 18 -17.26 -7.90 -10.39
C ILE A 18 -17.21 -9.39 -10.72
N TYR A 19 -16.34 -10.14 -10.04
CA TYR A 19 -16.22 -11.59 -10.20
C TYR A 19 -17.57 -12.29 -9.98
N GLU A 20 -18.23 -12.00 -8.86
CA GLU A 20 -19.52 -12.61 -8.50
C GLU A 20 -20.64 -12.15 -9.43
N TYR A 21 -20.66 -10.88 -9.84
CA TYR A 21 -21.64 -10.35 -10.79
C TYR A 21 -21.59 -11.07 -12.14
N TYR A 22 -20.40 -11.46 -12.61
CA TYR A 22 -20.25 -12.18 -13.87
C TYR A 22 -20.32 -13.72 -13.74
N GLY A 23 -20.75 -14.25 -12.60
CA GLY A 23 -21.01 -15.68 -12.40
C GLY A 23 -20.01 -16.43 -11.55
N GLY A 24 -19.01 -15.73 -10.99
CA GLY A 24 -18.09 -16.28 -9.99
C GLY A 24 -17.40 -17.56 -10.45
N LYS A 25 -17.27 -18.52 -9.53
CA LYS A 25 -16.58 -19.80 -9.75
C LYS A 25 -17.17 -20.63 -10.91
N GLU A 26 -18.47 -20.56 -11.14
CA GLU A 26 -19.12 -21.31 -12.22
C GLU A 26 -18.62 -20.87 -13.60
N ARG A 27 -18.39 -19.57 -13.78
CA ARG A 27 -17.90 -19.01 -15.03
C ARG A 27 -16.37 -18.91 -15.12
N PHE A 28 -15.72 -18.78 -13.97
CA PHE A 28 -14.27 -18.60 -13.85
C PHE A 28 -13.65 -19.61 -12.87
N PRO A 29 -13.70 -20.92 -13.20
CA PRO A 29 -13.36 -21.99 -12.25
C PRO A 29 -11.89 -21.95 -11.78
N ASN A 30 -11.01 -21.30 -12.54
CA ASN A 30 -9.57 -21.24 -12.25
C ASN A 30 -9.15 -19.91 -11.55
N PHE A 31 -10.11 -19.08 -11.13
CA PHE A 31 -9.79 -17.76 -10.57
C PHE A 31 -9.86 -17.72 -9.03
N ASP A 32 -10.15 -18.83 -8.36
CA ASP A 32 -10.33 -18.84 -6.91
C ASP A 32 -9.07 -18.32 -6.18
N ASP A 33 -7.90 -18.88 -6.49
CA ASP A 33 -6.62 -18.48 -5.87
C ASP A 33 -6.23 -17.03 -6.20
N LEU A 34 -6.45 -16.62 -7.46
CA LEU A 34 -6.24 -15.24 -7.89
C LEU A 34 -7.14 -14.28 -7.10
N MET A 35 -8.42 -14.61 -6.98
CA MET A 35 -9.39 -13.78 -6.26
C MET A 35 -9.11 -13.73 -4.76
N GLU A 36 -8.65 -14.84 -4.16
CA GLU A 36 -8.21 -14.83 -2.77
C GLU A 36 -7.02 -13.88 -2.55
N ALA A 37 -6.04 -13.94 -3.42
CA ALA A 37 -4.88 -13.05 -3.34
C ALA A 37 -5.23 -11.58 -3.56
N VAL A 38 -6.11 -11.28 -4.52
CA VAL A 38 -6.64 -9.91 -4.74
C VAL A 38 -7.35 -9.40 -3.51
N ASP A 39 -8.23 -10.20 -2.91
CA ASP A 39 -8.95 -9.85 -1.69
C ASP A 39 -7.99 -9.58 -0.52
N LYS A 40 -6.96 -10.40 -0.33
CA LYS A 40 -5.93 -10.22 0.71
C LYS A 40 -5.15 -8.92 0.51
N VAL A 41 -4.69 -8.65 -0.70
CA VAL A 41 -3.86 -7.46 -0.99
C VAL A 41 -4.68 -6.17 -0.89
N ASP A 42 -5.91 -6.15 -1.39
CA ASP A 42 -6.78 -4.97 -1.35
C ASP A 42 -7.26 -4.64 0.06
N SER A 43 -7.69 -5.66 0.81
CA SER A 43 -8.15 -5.48 2.20
C SER A 43 -7.00 -5.34 3.21
N GLY A 44 -5.76 -5.61 2.79
CA GLY A 44 -4.60 -5.72 3.69
C GLY A 44 -4.69 -6.91 4.64
N ASN A 45 -5.45 -7.96 4.31
CA ASN A 45 -5.58 -9.16 5.13
C ASN A 45 -4.46 -10.16 4.86
N LEU A 46 -3.23 -9.68 5.01
CA LEU A 46 -2.00 -10.45 4.80
C LEU A 46 -1.42 -10.88 6.15
N THR A 47 -0.89 -12.08 6.19
CA THR A 47 -0.08 -12.54 7.31
C THR A 47 1.31 -11.90 7.27
N ARG A 48 2.02 -11.94 8.41
CA ARG A 48 3.40 -11.46 8.48
C ARG A 48 4.31 -12.21 7.51
N ASP A 49 4.10 -13.51 7.33
CA ASP A 49 4.90 -14.32 6.40
C ASP A 49 4.62 -13.93 4.94
N GLU A 50 3.38 -13.76 4.54
CA GLU A 50 3.02 -13.28 3.20
C GLU A 50 3.60 -11.89 2.87
N ILE A 51 3.81 -11.04 3.89
CA ILE A 51 4.48 -9.75 3.71
C ILE A 51 5.99 -9.92 3.53
N LEU A 52 6.62 -10.80 4.32
CA LEU A 52 8.08 -10.98 4.34
C LEU A 52 8.56 -11.87 3.20
N ASN A 53 7.79 -12.89 2.86
CA ASN A 53 8.11 -13.96 1.90
C ASN A 53 6.95 -14.14 0.90
N PRO A 54 6.57 -13.12 0.13
CA PRO A 54 5.43 -13.20 -0.78
C PRO A 54 5.64 -14.29 -1.84
N GLN A 55 4.60 -15.07 -2.11
CA GLN A 55 4.59 -16.17 -3.07
C GLN A 55 3.39 -16.03 -4.02
N GLY A 56 3.43 -16.75 -5.14
CA GLY A 56 2.29 -16.89 -6.05
C GLY A 56 1.68 -15.55 -6.47
N TRP A 57 0.36 -15.47 -6.43
CA TRP A 57 -0.39 -14.26 -6.81
C TRP A 57 -0.11 -13.06 -5.92
N ILE A 58 0.24 -13.24 -4.64
CA ILE A 58 0.61 -12.14 -3.74
C ILE A 58 1.92 -11.48 -4.22
N LEU A 59 2.91 -12.28 -4.61
CA LEU A 59 4.17 -11.75 -5.17
C LEU A 59 3.89 -10.99 -6.46
N ILE A 60 3.12 -11.56 -7.39
CA ILE A 60 2.72 -10.90 -8.64
C ILE A 60 2.03 -9.57 -8.33
N GLY A 61 1.12 -9.56 -7.36
CA GLY A 61 0.44 -8.35 -6.88
C GLY A 61 1.42 -7.28 -6.41
N PHE A 62 2.42 -7.63 -5.60
CA PHE A 62 3.43 -6.67 -5.13
C PHE A 62 4.34 -6.16 -6.25
N LEU A 63 4.70 -7.01 -7.23
CA LEU A 63 5.48 -6.58 -8.39
C LEU A 63 4.73 -5.56 -9.25
N MET A 64 3.40 -5.68 -9.30
CA MET A 64 2.53 -4.81 -10.12
C MET A 64 1.98 -3.62 -9.35
N ASP A 65 2.02 -3.59 -8.01
CA ASP A 65 1.56 -2.45 -7.20
C ASP A 65 2.45 -1.21 -7.45
N PRO A 66 1.89 -0.10 -7.98
CA PRO A 66 2.66 1.13 -8.21
C PRO A 66 3.34 1.66 -6.95
N ARG A 67 2.78 1.37 -5.76
CA ARG A 67 3.30 1.80 -4.45
C ARG A 67 4.57 1.05 -4.05
N THR A 68 4.83 -0.12 -4.60
CA THR A 68 6.13 -0.82 -4.48
C THR A 68 7.25 0.01 -5.11
N GLY A 69 6.96 0.74 -6.18
CA GLY A 69 7.88 1.67 -6.82
C GLY A 69 8.73 1.05 -7.95
N LEU A 70 8.52 -0.22 -8.31
CA LEU A 70 9.23 -0.85 -9.44
C LEU A 70 8.96 -0.14 -10.78
N GLY A 71 7.81 0.50 -10.94
CA GLY A 71 7.49 1.29 -12.14
C GLY A 71 8.39 2.51 -12.41
N ARG A 72 9.25 2.88 -11.46
CA ARG A 72 10.25 3.96 -11.64
C ARG A 72 11.44 3.53 -12.49
N PHE A 73 11.73 2.23 -12.56
CA PHE A 73 12.82 1.69 -13.37
C PHE A 73 12.40 1.59 -14.84
N ARG A 74 13.29 2.03 -15.73
CA ARG A 74 13.03 2.11 -17.18
C ARG A 74 13.85 1.13 -18.01
N ASN A 75 14.68 0.32 -17.36
CA ASN A 75 15.61 -0.61 -17.97
C ASN A 75 15.09 -2.06 -18.06
N PHE A 76 13.80 -2.27 -17.87
CA PHE A 76 13.16 -3.56 -18.12
C PHE A 76 13.01 -3.84 -19.62
N THR A 77 13.03 -5.11 -20.00
CA THR A 77 12.84 -5.57 -21.39
C THR A 77 11.52 -5.08 -21.99
N ILE A 78 10.45 -5.10 -21.19
CA ILE A 78 9.15 -4.48 -21.54
C ILE A 78 8.72 -3.52 -20.41
N SER A 79 7.97 -2.48 -20.76
CA SER A 79 7.43 -1.56 -19.78
C SER A 79 6.44 -2.23 -18.82
N ASN A 80 6.19 -1.62 -17.67
CA ASN A 80 5.16 -2.12 -16.73
C ASN A 80 3.77 -2.13 -17.36
N TYR A 81 3.47 -1.18 -18.26
CA TYR A 81 2.20 -1.17 -18.97
C TYR A 81 2.07 -2.41 -19.88
N GLN A 82 3.09 -2.69 -20.69
CA GLN A 82 3.12 -3.89 -21.56
C GLN A 82 3.05 -5.18 -20.73
N LEU A 83 3.73 -5.22 -19.57
CA LEU A 83 3.61 -6.38 -18.69
C LEU A 83 2.19 -6.54 -18.15
N MET A 84 1.53 -5.45 -17.76
CA MET A 84 0.14 -5.50 -17.30
C MET A 84 -0.80 -6.01 -18.38
N GLU A 85 -0.66 -5.55 -19.63
CA GLU A 85 -1.44 -6.08 -20.77
C GLU A 85 -1.18 -7.57 -21.02
N LYS A 86 0.08 -8.00 -20.88
CA LYS A 86 0.45 -9.42 -21.00
C LYS A 86 -0.18 -10.25 -19.89
N LEU A 87 -0.11 -9.79 -18.63
CA LEU A 87 -0.68 -10.47 -17.47
C LEU A 87 -2.19 -10.60 -17.54
N LEU A 88 -2.92 -9.61 -18.06
CA LEU A 88 -4.37 -9.71 -18.28
C LEU A 88 -4.76 -10.95 -19.11
N LYS A 89 -3.91 -11.35 -20.06
CA LYS A 89 -4.10 -12.56 -20.85
C LYS A 89 -3.62 -13.81 -20.10
N CYS A 90 -2.42 -13.74 -19.51
CA CYS A 90 -1.81 -14.87 -18.81
C CYS A 90 -2.65 -15.35 -17.61
N CYS A 91 -3.21 -14.44 -16.81
CA CYS A 91 -4.02 -14.78 -15.64
C CYS A 91 -5.24 -15.67 -15.96
N ALA A 92 -5.71 -15.68 -17.21
CA ALA A 92 -6.86 -16.48 -17.60
C ALA A 92 -6.50 -17.95 -17.93
N TYR A 93 -5.24 -18.23 -18.29
CA TYR A 93 -4.86 -19.52 -18.90
C TYR A 93 -3.60 -20.17 -18.32
N MET A 94 -2.79 -19.40 -17.57
CA MET A 94 -1.51 -19.86 -17.03
C MET A 94 -1.60 -20.00 -15.50
N SER A 95 -0.89 -20.98 -14.97
CA SER A 95 -0.65 -21.09 -13.53
C SER A 95 0.28 -19.98 -13.03
N THR A 96 0.27 -19.72 -11.71
CA THR A 96 1.21 -18.78 -11.09
C THR A 96 2.66 -19.13 -11.34
N ASP A 97 3.00 -20.44 -11.33
CA ASP A 97 4.37 -20.90 -11.54
C ASP A 97 4.85 -20.59 -12.97
N GLU A 98 3.99 -20.80 -13.98
CA GLU A 98 4.29 -20.44 -15.36
C GLU A 98 4.46 -18.94 -15.53
N ILE A 99 3.61 -18.13 -14.89
CA ILE A 99 3.72 -16.66 -14.93
C ILE A 99 5.00 -16.22 -14.23
N LEU A 100 5.30 -16.74 -13.04
CA LEU A 100 6.50 -16.39 -12.29
C LEU A 100 7.78 -16.81 -13.04
N ALA A 101 7.75 -17.87 -13.84
CA ALA A 101 8.88 -18.30 -14.66
C ALA A 101 9.12 -17.42 -15.91
N MET A 102 8.20 -16.53 -16.26
CA MET A 102 8.39 -15.65 -17.42
C MET A 102 9.59 -14.71 -17.24
N PRO A 103 10.45 -14.53 -18.28
CA PRO A 103 11.63 -13.65 -18.19
C PRO A 103 11.30 -12.22 -17.73
N ASP A 104 10.20 -11.66 -18.24
CA ASP A 104 9.74 -10.30 -17.89
C ASP A 104 9.35 -10.17 -16.40
N ILE A 105 8.90 -11.25 -15.77
CA ILE A 105 8.59 -11.30 -14.34
C ILE A 105 9.88 -11.54 -13.55
N GLN A 106 10.74 -12.46 -14.00
CA GLN A 106 11.99 -12.78 -13.32
C GLN A 106 12.93 -11.57 -13.17
N GLU A 107 13.03 -10.72 -14.19
CA GLU A 107 13.82 -9.49 -14.08
C GLU A 107 13.29 -8.54 -12.98
N ARG A 108 11.97 -8.51 -12.76
CA ARG A 108 11.34 -7.72 -11.68
C ARG A 108 11.50 -8.37 -10.32
N ILE A 109 11.38 -9.70 -10.23
CA ILE A 109 11.62 -10.45 -8.98
C ILE A 109 13.06 -10.21 -8.52
N LYS A 110 14.02 -10.30 -9.44
CA LYS A 110 15.43 -10.03 -9.14
C LYS A 110 15.61 -8.63 -8.55
N LEU A 111 15.08 -7.61 -9.23
CA LEU A 111 15.17 -6.24 -8.75
C LEU A 111 14.43 -6.03 -7.42
N TYR A 112 13.24 -6.60 -7.26
CA TYR A 112 12.46 -6.56 -6.03
C TYR A 112 13.27 -7.10 -4.84
N ASN A 113 13.90 -8.26 -5.01
CA ASN A 113 14.70 -8.88 -3.97
C ASN A 113 15.95 -8.05 -3.63
N GLU A 114 16.66 -7.55 -4.64
CA GLU A 114 17.82 -6.67 -4.46
C GLU A 114 17.48 -5.37 -3.73
N GLN A 115 16.31 -4.83 -3.99
CA GLN A 115 15.84 -3.58 -3.39
C GLN A 115 15.27 -3.77 -1.98
N THR A 116 14.68 -4.93 -1.69
CA THR A 116 13.95 -5.17 -0.42
C THR A 116 14.84 -4.97 0.81
N GLU A 117 16.07 -5.46 0.82
CA GLU A 117 16.97 -5.27 1.97
C GLU A 117 17.38 -3.80 2.12
N LYS A 118 17.72 -3.13 1.03
CA LYS A 118 18.03 -1.70 1.03
C LYS A 118 16.83 -0.86 1.49
N PHE A 119 15.62 -1.26 1.10
CA PHE A 119 14.39 -0.64 1.57
C PHE A 119 14.21 -0.81 3.08
N LYS A 120 14.43 -2.01 3.63
CA LYS A 120 14.37 -2.25 5.08
C LYS A 120 15.38 -1.40 5.85
N GLU A 121 16.62 -1.31 5.35
CA GLU A 121 17.65 -0.46 5.95
C GLU A 121 17.27 1.02 5.92
N MET A 122 16.78 1.52 4.77
CA MET A 122 16.28 2.87 4.61
C MET A 122 15.15 3.16 5.60
N VAL A 123 14.15 2.28 5.69
CA VAL A 123 13.03 2.45 6.61
C VAL A 123 13.54 2.52 8.05
N ARG A 124 14.41 1.60 8.51
CA ARG A 124 14.96 1.65 9.87
C ARG A 124 15.72 2.94 10.16
N LYS A 125 16.46 3.46 9.17
CA LYS A 125 17.28 4.68 9.32
C LYS A 125 16.44 5.95 9.47
N TYR A 126 15.31 6.02 8.75
CA TYR A 126 14.49 7.24 8.66
C TYR A 126 13.16 7.11 9.39
N THR A 127 13.02 6.10 10.24
CA THR A 127 11.82 5.88 11.05
C THR A 127 12.10 6.11 12.53
N ARG A 128 11.19 6.81 13.19
CA ARG A 128 11.09 6.88 14.64
C ARG A 128 9.72 6.42 15.08
N VAL A 129 9.60 6.01 16.32
CA VAL A 129 8.34 5.58 16.93
C VAL A 129 7.96 6.56 18.03
N GLU A 130 6.73 7.04 18.03
CA GLU A 130 6.15 7.87 19.07
C GLU A 130 4.82 7.24 19.52
N GLY A 131 4.82 6.59 20.69
CA GLY A 131 3.68 5.81 21.16
C GLY A 131 3.30 4.70 20.17
N ASP A 132 2.06 4.72 19.70
CA ASP A 132 1.54 3.74 18.74
C ASP A 132 1.81 4.11 17.28
N VAL A 133 2.51 5.22 17.02
CA VAL A 133 2.72 5.78 15.68
C VAL A 133 4.11 5.48 15.16
N ILE A 134 4.19 4.90 13.97
CA ILE A 134 5.42 4.76 13.19
C ILE A 134 5.55 6.00 12.29
N ILE A 135 6.58 6.80 12.47
CA ILE A 135 6.82 8.02 11.69
C ILE A 135 8.05 7.80 10.81
N THR A 136 7.85 7.70 9.51
CA THR A 136 8.92 7.54 8.52
C THR A 136 9.04 8.83 7.71
N ASP A 137 10.11 9.58 7.91
CA ASP A 137 10.38 10.84 7.21
C ASP A 137 11.47 10.65 6.16
N LEU A 138 11.05 10.66 4.90
CA LEU A 138 11.92 10.49 3.74
C LEU A 138 12.12 11.80 2.95
N ARG A 139 11.81 12.96 3.52
CA ARG A 139 12.07 14.23 2.86
C ARG A 139 13.57 14.42 2.62
N GLY A 140 13.95 14.81 1.41
CA GLY A 140 15.34 14.98 1.00
C GLY A 140 16.16 13.68 0.92
N VAL A 141 15.53 12.50 1.07
CA VAL A 141 16.21 11.20 0.98
C VAL A 141 16.31 10.76 -0.46
N SER A 142 17.54 10.47 -0.91
CA SER A 142 17.81 9.95 -2.25
C SER A 142 18.99 8.95 -2.17
N PRO A 143 18.88 7.79 -2.83
CA PRO A 143 17.72 7.25 -3.52
C PRO A 143 16.66 6.71 -2.56
N ILE A 144 15.38 6.76 -2.97
CA ILE A 144 14.33 6.01 -2.30
C ILE A 144 14.28 4.61 -2.89
N TYR A 145 14.57 3.60 -2.07
CA TYR A 145 14.53 2.21 -2.48
C TYR A 145 13.10 1.70 -2.61
N THR A 146 12.89 0.68 -3.43
CA THR A 146 11.59 0.07 -3.65
C THR A 146 11.33 -1.06 -2.65
N GLY A 147 10.09 -1.19 -2.23
CA GLY A 147 9.70 -2.27 -1.32
C GLY A 147 8.19 -2.35 -1.14
N ASN A 148 7.74 -3.50 -0.70
CA ASN A 148 6.37 -3.71 -0.32
C ASN A 148 5.98 -2.76 0.82
N ARG A 149 4.94 -1.96 0.60
CA ARG A 149 4.46 -0.94 1.56
C ARG A 149 4.06 -1.49 2.94
N PHE A 150 3.78 -2.77 3.04
CA PHE A 150 3.39 -3.41 4.30
C PHE A 150 4.58 -3.89 5.13
N LEU A 151 5.81 -3.88 4.57
CA LEU A 151 7.03 -4.29 5.29
C LEU A 151 7.24 -3.50 6.59
N ILE A 152 6.84 -2.23 6.61
CA ILE A 152 6.97 -1.39 7.80
C ILE A 152 6.27 -1.99 9.02
N TYR A 153 5.10 -2.61 8.84
CA TYR A 153 4.36 -3.23 9.95
C TYR A 153 4.99 -4.53 10.45
N SER A 154 5.78 -5.21 9.61
CA SER A 154 6.57 -6.36 10.02
C SER A 154 7.83 -5.94 10.78
N LEU A 155 8.35 -4.74 10.54
CA LEU A 155 9.50 -4.17 11.25
C LEU A 155 9.10 -3.55 12.60
N TYR A 156 7.87 -3.03 12.70
CA TYR A 156 7.32 -2.35 13.89
C TYR A 156 5.96 -2.95 14.25
N PRO A 157 5.91 -4.23 14.70
CA PRO A 157 4.64 -4.95 14.89
C PRO A 157 3.81 -4.48 16.08
N GLU A 158 4.42 -3.79 17.04
CA GLU A 158 3.74 -3.25 18.23
C GLU A 158 2.89 -2.02 17.92
N GLN A 159 3.25 -1.27 16.89
CA GLN A 159 2.58 -0.03 16.51
C GLN A 159 1.34 -0.32 15.64
N ASN A 160 0.32 0.51 15.79
CA ASN A 160 -0.98 0.30 15.14
C ASN A 160 -1.28 1.27 13.99
N ILE A 161 -0.43 2.28 13.77
CA ILE A 161 -0.61 3.27 12.71
C ILE A 161 0.75 3.79 12.21
N SER A 162 0.84 4.13 10.93
CA SER A 162 2.03 4.72 10.32
C SER A 162 1.74 6.06 9.66
N CYS A 163 2.73 6.94 9.67
CA CYS A 163 2.76 8.18 8.89
C CYS A 163 4.04 8.20 8.05
N TRP A 164 3.89 8.20 6.73
CA TRP A 164 4.96 8.41 5.78
C TRP A 164 4.98 9.86 5.33
N ILE A 165 6.16 10.49 5.39
CA ILE A 165 6.37 11.87 4.94
C ILE A 165 7.39 11.80 3.81
N VAL A 166 7.01 12.27 2.63
CA VAL A 166 7.86 12.24 1.44
C VAL A 166 7.83 13.60 0.74
N ASP A 167 8.85 13.89 -0.04
CA ASP A 167 8.85 15.10 -0.87
C ASP A 167 7.63 15.12 -1.80
N GLY A 168 7.06 16.29 -1.97
CA GLY A 168 5.98 16.53 -2.90
C GLY A 168 6.41 16.42 -4.36
N LYS A 169 5.47 16.46 -5.28
CA LYS A 169 5.74 16.35 -6.71
C LYS A 169 6.70 17.43 -7.19
N GLY A 170 7.78 16.99 -7.83
CA GLY A 170 8.84 17.90 -8.31
C GLY A 170 9.67 18.52 -7.19
N GLY A 171 9.71 17.92 -6.02
CA GLY A 171 10.48 18.41 -4.87
C GLY A 171 9.89 19.64 -4.20
N LYS A 172 8.60 19.93 -4.43
CA LYS A 172 7.90 21.08 -3.83
C LYS A 172 6.96 20.62 -2.74
N GLY A 173 7.16 21.14 -1.53
CA GLY A 173 6.38 20.75 -0.37
C GLY A 173 6.59 19.30 0.05
N CYS A 174 5.65 18.75 0.82
CA CYS A 174 5.65 17.36 1.21
C CYS A 174 4.25 16.73 1.14
N SER A 175 4.23 15.42 1.10
CA SER A 175 3.02 14.59 1.19
C SER A 175 3.10 13.71 2.43
N CYS A 176 2.03 13.73 3.24
CA CYS A 176 1.87 12.85 4.39
C CYS A 176 0.84 11.78 4.08
N ALA A 177 1.22 10.51 4.21
CA ALA A 177 0.34 9.37 4.04
C ALA A 177 0.21 8.61 5.37
N VAL A 178 -1.00 8.55 5.92
CA VAL A 178 -1.30 7.89 7.19
C VAL A 178 -2.13 6.64 6.92
N GLY A 179 -1.78 5.55 7.60
CA GLY A 179 -2.52 4.30 7.45
C GLY A 179 -2.39 3.39 8.67
N TYR A 180 -3.45 2.64 8.94
CA TYR A 180 -3.44 1.62 10.00
C TYR A 180 -2.44 0.53 9.68
N SER A 181 -1.84 -0.02 10.74
CA SER A 181 -1.16 -1.31 10.65
C SER A 181 -2.14 -2.39 10.21
N ILE A 182 -1.74 -3.20 9.23
CA ILE A 182 -2.53 -4.35 8.82
C ILE A 182 -2.32 -5.56 9.75
N LEU A 183 -1.26 -5.55 10.56
CA LEU A 183 -0.95 -6.59 11.55
C LEU A 183 -1.50 -6.26 12.93
N ASN A 184 -1.40 -5.00 13.38
CA ASN A 184 -1.96 -4.52 14.63
C ASN A 184 -3.11 -3.54 14.35
N ARG A 185 -4.32 -4.05 14.24
CA ARG A 185 -5.53 -3.28 13.83
C ARG A 185 -6.25 -2.61 15.02
N THR A 186 -5.51 -2.15 16.02
CA THR A 186 -6.10 -1.57 17.25
C THR A 186 -6.25 -0.05 17.22
N SER A 187 -5.79 0.62 16.14
CA SER A 187 -5.92 2.08 16.01
C SER A 187 -7.38 2.53 16.00
N ARG A 188 -7.65 3.63 16.69
CA ARG A 188 -8.97 4.29 16.76
C ARG A 188 -9.01 5.64 16.04
N VAL A 189 -7.93 6.01 15.36
CA VAL A 189 -7.81 7.28 14.64
C VAL A 189 -8.76 7.30 13.47
N ASN A 190 -9.66 8.27 13.36
CA ASN A 190 -10.37 8.52 12.11
C ASN A 190 -9.43 9.27 11.14
N VAL A 191 -8.65 8.49 10.37
CA VAL A 191 -7.63 9.04 9.47
C VAL A 191 -8.23 9.97 8.44
N GLY A 192 -9.37 9.59 7.82
CA GLY A 192 -10.02 10.43 6.82
C GLY A 192 -10.42 11.81 7.36
N SER A 193 -11.00 11.86 8.56
CA SER A 193 -11.37 13.12 9.22
C SER A 193 -10.14 13.94 9.60
N LEU A 194 -9.09 13.29 10.11
CA LEU A 194 -7.84 13.96 10.45
C LEU A 194 -7.18 14.58 9.20
N MET A 195 -7.07 13.81 8.11
CA MET A 195 -6.48 14.31 6.86
C MET A 195 -7.31 15.45 6.25
N LEU A 196 -8.65 15.36 6.34
CA LEU A 196 -9.54 16.41 5.83
C LEU A 196 -9.30 17.75 6.55
N LYS A 197 -9.04 17.74 7.88
CA LYS A 197 -8.68 18.93 8.66
C LYS A 197 -7.43 19.63 8.11
N TYR A 198 -6.52 18.85 7.52
CA TYR A 198 -5.28 19.34 6.90
C TYR A 198 -5.38 19.52 5.37
N GLY A 199 -6.61 19.66 4.82
CA GLY A 199 -6.84 19.89 3.40
C GLY A 199 -6.66 18.67 2.50
N GLY A 200 -6.54 17.49 3.10
CA GLY A 200 -6.44 16.20 2.41
C GLY A 200 -7.74 15.41 2.43
N GLY A 201 -7.65 14.10 2.51
CA GLY A 201 -8.80 13.20 2.58
C GLY A 201 -8.42 11.75 2.72
N GLY A 202 -9.43 10.90 2.82
CA GLY A 202 -9.22 9.45 2.96
C GLY A 202 -10.45 8.74 3.50
N HIS A 203 -10.21 7.52 3.97
CA HIS A 203 -11.17 6.67 4.65
C HIS A 203 -10.84 6.56 6.15
N MET A 204 -11.65 5.83 6.89
CA MET A 204 -11.43 5.59 8.32
C MET A 204 -9.98 5.17 8.65
N ALA A 205 -9.42 4.25 7.88
CA ALA A 205 -8.14 3.61 8.16
C ALA A 205 -6.94 4.16 7.36
N VAL A 206 -7.16 4.99 6.35
CA VAL A 206 -6.10 5.49 5.47
C VAL A 206 -6.46 6.84 4.87
N GLY A 207 -5.47 7.72 4.74
CA GLY A 207 -5.65 9.03 4.12
C GLY A 207 -4.33 9.72 3.85
N THR A 208 -4.41 10.81 3.10
CA THR A 208 -3.25 11.63 2.72
C THR A 208 -3.57 13.11 2.80
N CYS A 209 -2.56 13.92 3.09
CA CYS A 209 -2.61 15.36 2.88
C CYS A 209 -1.27 15.84 2.28
N GLN A 210 -1.26 17.05 1.75
CA GLN A 210 -0.08 17.65 1.16
C GLN A 210 0.10 19.06 1.71
N PHE A 211 1.35 19.43 1.94
CA PHE A 211 1.71 20.76 2.42
C PHE A 211 2.69 21.42 1.44
N PRO A 212 2.47 22.68 1.03
CA PRO A 212 3.45 23.44 0.28
C PRO A 212 4.66 23.80 1.15
N ASP A 213 5.75 24.23 0.50
CA ASP A 213 7.03 24.52 1.17
C ASP A 213 6.91 25.50 2.35
N ASP A 214 6.07 26.52 2.21
CA ASP A 214 5.84 27.57 3.22
C ASP A 214 5.01 27.10 4.43
N GLN A 215 4.39 25.93 4.37
CA GLN A 215 3.53 25.40 5.43
C GLN A 215 4.07 24.12 6.08
N MET A 216 4.95 23.36 5.42
CA MET A 216 5.34 22.04 5.89
C MET A 216 6.05 22.07 7.24
N GLU A 217 6.86 23.10 7.53
CA GLU A 217 7.59 23.23 8.79
C GLU A 217 6.66 23.46 10.01
N GLU A 218 5.49 24.04 9.79
CA GLU A 218 4.46 24.24 10.81
C GLU A 218 3.47 23.06 10.84
N LYS A 219 2.95 22.65 9.69
CA LYS A 219 1.81 21.73 9.59
C LYS A 219 2.19 20.27 9.83
N VAL A 220 3.40 19.85 9.44
CA VAL A 220 3.85 18.47 9.67
C VAL A 220 3.96 18.18 11.17
N PRO A 221 4.64 18.99 12.01
CA PRO A 221 4.65 18.78 13.44
C PRO A 221 3.25 18.84 14.10
N GLN A 222 2.37 19.73 13.64
CA GLN A 222 0.99 19.80 14.13
C GLN A 222 0.22 18.49 13.85
N LEU A 223 0.28 18.01 12.62
CA LEU A 223 -0.33 16.73 12.21
C LEU A 223 0.20 15.56 13.05
N LEU A 224 1.52 15.47 13.22
CA LEU A 224 2.15 14.38 13.97
C LEU A 224 1.75 14.44 15.46
N ASN A 225 1.74 15.62 16.06
CA ASN A 225 1.31 15.80 17.44
C ASN A 225 -0.17 15.39 17.64
N GLU A 226 -1.06 15.75 16.70
CA GLU A 226 -2.46 15.31 16.76
C GLU A 226 -2.58 13.81 16.57
N LEU A 227 -1.82 13.22 15.66
CA LEU A 227 -1.84 11.78 15.40
C LEU A 227 -1.37 10.98 16.64
N VAL A 228 -0.25 11.37 17.25
CA VAL A 228 0.30 10.73 18.45
C VAL A 228 -0.60 10.87 19.67
N ASN A 229 -1.26 12.01 19.81
CA ASN A 229 -2.15 12.30 20.96
C ASN A 229 -3.64 12.12 20.62
N TYR A 230 -3.97 11.44 19.51
CA TYR A 230 -5.33 11.39 18.99
C TYR A 230 -6.35 10.93 20.04
N ASP A 231 -6.07 9.86 20.76
CA ASP A 231 -7.00 9.35 21.77
C ASP A 231 -7.19 10.32 22.95
N LYS A 232 -6.14 11.04 23.35
CA LYS A 232 -6.27 12.07 24.39
C LYS A 232 -7.10 13.26 23.93
N LEU A 233 -7.00 13.62 22.64
CA LEU A 233 -7.67 14.79 22.06
C LEU A 233 -9.12 14.51 21.67
N TYR A 234 -9.40 13.32 21.13
CA TYR A 234 -10.69 13.01 20.51
C TYR A 234 -11.46 11.86 21.15
N ASN A 235 -10.78 11.00 21.92
CA ASN A 235 -11.37 9.84 22.59
C ASN A 235 -10.98 9.80 24.09
N PRO A 236 -11.09 10.90 24.87
CA PRO A 236 -10.68 10.88 26.26
C PRO A 236 -11.43 9.79 27.03
N VAL A 237 -10.69 8.95 27.75
CA VAL A 237 -11.28 7.99 28.70
C VAL A 237 -12.00 8.81 29.76
N LYS A 238 -13.31 8.59 29.92
CA LYS A 238 -14.11 9.20 30.97
C LYS A 238 -13.82 8.55 32.32
#